data_091f6fd3313e98a74ee8e513a2def1ae
#
_entry.id   091f6fd3313e98a74ee8e513a2def1ae
#
_cell.length_a   1.000
_cell.length_b   1.000
_cell.length_c   1.000
_cell.angle_alpha   90.00
_cell.angle_beta   90.00
_cell.angle_gamma   90.00
#
_symmetry.space_group_name_H-M   'P 1'
#
loop_
_entity.id
_entity.type
_entity.pdbx_description
1 polymer ?
#
loop_
_entity_poly.entity_id
_entity_poly.type
_entity_poly.pdbx_seq_one_letter_code
_entity_poly.pdbx_strand_id
1 'polypeptide(L)'
;MENEYGFVFNVRLFEALMQGDGAPASIVAAFARILSSQVRYDAVLIMRGGGSDLDLGCFDDYDLAVAIARCPVPVFTAIGHDKDHHVADMVANTSVKTPTALADLFLDCYIAEDQRLGTLESRLMLSFNNRLSAMESRIGLLEARVGRQAGNRVRDALHRIDLLESAV
;
A
#
# COMPACT_ATOMS: atom_id res chain seq x y z
N MET A 1 -8.72 -15.47 -4.00
CA MET A 1 -7.66 -16.39 -3.55
C MET A 1 -7.01 -15.76 -2.35
N GLU A 2 -6.93 -16.48 -1.25
CA GLU A 2 -6.26 -16.05 -0.02
C GLU A 2 -4.90 -16.76 0.04
N ASN A 3 -3.86 -16.05 0.44
CA ASN A 3 -2.52 -16.60 0.59
C ASN A 3 -2.14 -16.76 2.08
N GLU A 4 -0.96 -17.30 2.37
CA GLU A 4 -0.45 -17.49 3.73
C GLU A 4 -0.27 -16.19 4.54
N TYR A 5 -0.25 -15.03 3.87
CA TYR A 5 -0.15 -13.69 4.49
C TYR A 5 -1.53 -13.05 4.77
N GLY A 6 -2.63 -13.73 4.41
CA GLY A 6 -3.99 -13.22 4.60
C GLY A 6 -4.45 -12.19 3.57
N PHE A 7 -3.65 -11.91 2.52
CA PHE A 7 -4.09 -11.03 1.44
C PHE A 7 -5.08 -11.73 0.52
N VAL A 8 -6.13 -11.03 0.12
CA VAL A 8 -7.18 -11.56 -0.75
C VAL A 8 -7.08 -10.91 -2.14
N PHE A 9 -6.84 -11.74 -3.16
CA PHE A 9 -6.82 -11.30 -4.56
C PHE A 9 -8.08 -11.79 -5.28
N ASN A 10 -8.83 -10.84 -5.87
CA ASN A 10 -9.97 -11.14 -6.74
C ASN A 10 -9.47 -11.27 -8.18
N VAL A 11 -9.24 -12.50 -8.61
CA VAL A 11 -8.70 -12.80 -9.95
C VAL A 11 -9.83 -13.20 -10.89
N ARG A 12 -9.85 -12.59 -12.09
CA ARG A 12 -10.74 -12.98 -13.18
C ARG A 12 -9.92 -13.36 -14.42
N LEU A 13 -10.16 -14.54 -14.93
CA LEU A 13 -9.51 -15.02 -16.14
C LEU A 13 -10.26 -14.54 -17.39
N PHE A 14 -9.52 -13.96 -18.33
CA PHE A 14 -9.95 -13.67 -19.69
C PHE A 14 -9.15 -14.55 -20.64
N GLU A 15 -9.80 -15.55 -21.19
CA GLU A 15 -9.16 -16.50 -22.10
C GLU A 15 -8.72 -15.81 -23.38
N ALA A 16 -7.47 -16.05 -23.80
CA ALA A 16 -6.89 -15.61 -25.05
C ALA A 16 -5.89 -16.67 -25.55
N LEU A 17 -5.67 -16.71 -26.84
CA LEU A 17 -4.60 -17.51 -27.44
C LEU A 17 -3.25 -16.86 -27.05
N MET A 18 -2.31 -17.69 -26.59
CA MET A 18 -1.00 -17.22 -26.11
C MET A 18 0.15 -17.69 -27.01
N GLN A 19 -0.18 -18.18 -28.24
CA GLN A 19 0.79 -18.59 -29.27
C GLN A 19 0.14 -18.61 -30.65
N GLY A 20 0.97 -18.53 -31.70
CA GLY A 20 0.55 -18.54 -33.11
C GLY A 20 0.01 -17.20 -33.61
N ASP A 21 -0.24 -17.10 -34.91
CA ASP A 21 -0.61 -15.85 -35.62
C ASP A 21 -1.91 -15.21 -35.10
N GLY A 22 -2.79 -15.99 -34.50
CA GLY A 22 -4.05 -15.51 -33.93
C GLY A 22 -3.95 -14.94 -32.51
N ALA A 23 -2.79 -15.09 -31.85
CA ALA A 23 -2.63 -14.69 -30.45
C ALA A 23 -2.76 -13.18 -30.25
N PRO A 24 -2.14 -12.29 -31.06
CA PRO A 24 -2.26 -10.83 -30.87
C PRO A 24 -3.72 -10.37 -30.93
N ALA A 25 -4.45 -10.76 -31.97
CA ALA A 25 -5.84 -10.38 -32.13
C ALA A 25 -6.72 -10.91 -30.98
N SER A 26 -6.46 -12.13 -30.50
CA SER A 26 -7.16 -12.73 -29.37
C SER A 26 -6.92 -11.97 -28.06
N ILE A 27 -5.69 -11.55 -27.81
CA ILE A 27 -5.32 -10.77 -26.62
C ILE A 27 -5.93 -9.35 -26.70
N VAL A 28 -5.86 -8.69 -27.85
CA VAL A 28 -6.51 -7.38 -28.08
C VAL A 28 -8.01 -7.46 -27.83
N ALA A 29 -8.68 -8.54 -28.30
CA ALA A 29 -10.08 -8.77 -28.01
C ALA A 29 -10.35 -9.00 -26.51
N ALA A 30 -9.41 -9.62 -25.78
CA ALA A 30 -9.51 -9.73 -24.33
C ALA A 30 -9.41 -8.38 -23.63
N PHE A 31 -8.50 -7.49 -24.06
CA PHE A 31 -8.42 -6.10 -23.59
C PHE A 31 -9.74 -5.35 -23.82
N ALA A 32 -10.35 -5.46 -24.99
CA ALA A 32 -11.64 -4.85 -25.27
C ALA A 32 -12.74 -5.33 -24.29
N ARG A 33 -12.76 -6.63 -23.97
CA ARG A 33 -13.69 -7.19 -22.97
C ARG A 33 -13.41 -6.68 -21.55
N ILE A 34 -12.14 -6.52 -21.16
CA ILE A 34 -11.73 -5.95 -19.87
C ILE A 34 -12.24 -4.52 -19.78
N LEU A 35 -11.99 -3.70 -20.79
CA LEU A 35 -12.33 -2.27 -20.81
C LEU A 35 -13.84 -2.02 -20.88
N SER A 36 -14.61 -2.93 -21.51
CA SER A 36 -16.08 -2.87 -21.56
C SER A 36 -16.75 -3.43 -20.30
N SER A 37 -16.01 -4.05 -19.41
CA SER A 37 -16.53 -4.61 -18.16
C SER A 37 -17.00 -3.50 -17.21
N GLN A 38 -18.11 -3.75 -16.49
CA GLN A 38 -18.53 -2.88 -15.38
C GLN A 38 -17.66 -3.05 -14.13
N VAL A 39 -16.84 -4.11 -14.09
CA VAL A 39 -15.90 -4.37 -12.98
C VAL A 39 -14.65 -3.54 -13.20
N ARG A 40 -14.26 -2.78 -12.18
CA ARG A 40 -13.00 -2.06 -12.19
C ARG A 40 -11.88 -3.01 -11.75
N TYR A 41 -10.86 -3.11 -12.58
CA TYR A 41 -9.65 -3.89 -12.31
C TYR A 41 -8.52 -2.96 -11.87
N ASP A 42 -7.67 -3.43 -10.96
CA ASP A 42 -6.51 -2.68 -10.46
C ASP A 42 -5.25 -2.99 -11.27
N ALA A 43 -5.19 -4.16 -11.90
CA ALA A 43 -4.09 -4.59 -12.76
C ALA A 43 -4.57 -5.56 -13.83
N VAL A 44 -3.87 -5.61 -14.97
CA VAL A 44 -4.03 -6.63 -16.02
C VAL A 44 -2.73 -7.42 -16.09
N LEU A 45 -2.84 -8.74 -16.06
CA LEU A 45 -1.69 -9.64 -16.14
C LEU A 45 -1.74 -10.44 -17.43
N ILE A 46 -0.68 -10.36 -18.26
CA ILE A 46 -0.47 -11.23 -19.41
C ILE A 46 0.55 -12.27 -19.00
N MET A 47 0.07 -13.50 -18.82
CA MET A 47 0.93 -14.59 -18.33
C MET A 47 0.92 -15.74 -19.30
N ARG A 48 2.09 -16.28 -19.61
CA ARG A 48 2.26 -17.51 -20.37
C ARG A 48 2.89 -18.57 -19.48
N GLY A 49 2.27 -19.74 -19.45
CA GLY A 49 2.88 -20.94 -18.88
C GLY A 49 3.99 -21.48 -19.77
N GLY A 50 4.83 -22.36 -19.26
CA GLY A 50 5.93 -22.98 -20.01
C GLY A 50 5.48 -23.61 -21.33
N GLY A 51 6.25 -23.42 -22.39
CA GLY A 51 6.07 -23.94 -23.73
C GLY A 51 7.35 -23.74 -24.53
N SER A 52 7.44 -24.30 -25.77
CA SER A 52 8.62 -24.13 -26.62
C SER A 52 8.86 -22.67 -26.98
N ASP A 53 10.11 -22.23 -27.00
CA ASP A 53 10.56 -20.86 -27.32
C ASP A 53 10.26 -20.41 -28.78
N LEU A 54 9.74 -21.33 -29.60
CA LEU A 54 9.64 -21.19 -31.06
C LEU A 54 8.54 -20.24 -31.54
N ASP A 55 7.68 -19.70 -30.69
CA ASP A 55 6.51 -18.94 -31.15
C ASP A 55 6.15 -17.71 -30.29
N LEU A 56 7.17 -16.99 -29.80
CA LEU A 56 6.99 -15.77 -29.02
C LEU A 56 6.90 -14.50 -29.88
N GLY A 57 7.16 -14.60 -31.19
CA GLY A 57 7.07 -13.46 -32.11
C GLY A 57 5.68 -12.81 -32.17
N CYS A 58 4.64 -13.51 -31.78
CA CYS A 58 3.30 -12.93 -31.66
C CYS A 58 3.21 -11.80 -30.63
N PHE A 59 4.11 -11.70 -29.68
CA PHE A 59 4.17 -10.60 -28.69
C PHE A 59 4.92 -9.37 -29.19
N ASP A 60 5.46 -9.41 -30.41
CA ASP A 60 6.06 -8.26 -31.09
C ASP A 60 5.07 -7.52 -32.00
N ASP A 61 3.79 -7.89 -31.96
CA ASP A 61 2.73 -7.30 -32.74
C ASP A 61 2.42 -5.86 -32.33
N TYR A 62 2.25 -4.98 -33.34
CA TYR A 62 2.02 -3.55 -33.12
C TYR A 62 0.67 -3.26 -32.45
N ASP A 63 -0.41 -3.92 -32.87
CA ASP A 63 -1.76 -3.66 -32.35
C ASP A 63 -1.85 -4.13 -30.89
N LEU A 64 -1.19 -5.23 -30.53
CA LEU A 64 -1.05 -5.70 -29.18
C LEU A 64 -0.26 -4.68 -28.32
N ALA A 65 0.87 -4.19 -28.82
CA ALA A 65 1.67 -3.18 -28.12
C ALA A 65 0.86 -1.89 -27.85
N VAL A 66 0.09 -1.44 -28.86
CA VAL A 66 -0.80 -0.27 -28.70
C VAL A 66 -1.89 -0.53 -27.69
N ALA A 67 -2.50 -1.73 -27.66
CA ALA A 67 -3.53 -2.08 -26.70
C ALA A 67 -2.99 -2.08 -25.26
N ILE A 68 -1.78 -2.59 -25.05
CA ILE A 68 -1.08 -2.56 -23.75
C ILE A 68 -0.78 -1.10 -23.35
N ALA A 69 -0.15 -0.33 -24.22
CA ALA A 69 0.28 1.03 -23.92
C ALA A 69 -0.90 2.00 -23.64
N ARG A 70 -2.06 1.78 -24.27
CA ARG A 70 -3.28 2.59 -24.07
C ARG A 70 -4.18 2.10 -22.96
N CYS A 71 -3.86 0.98 -22.32
CA CYS A 71 -4.67 0.47 -21.24
C CYS A 71 -4.64 1.45 -20.05
N PRO A 72 -5.80 1.91 -19.54
CA PRO A 72 -5.86 2.83 -18.40
C PRO A 72 -5.50 2.16 -17.08
N VAL A 73 -5.35 0.84 -17.09
CA VAL A 73 -4.97 0.01 -15.95
C VAL A 73 -3.56 -0.50 -16.19
N PRO A 74 -2.68 -0.51 -15.18
CA PRO A 74 -1.32 -1.01 -15.35
C PRO A 74 -1.31 -2.46 -15.83
N VAL A 75 -0.53 -2.72 -16.88
CA VAL A 75 -0.38 -4.04 -17.47
C VAL A 75 0.96 -4.62 -17.05
N PHE A 76 0.94 -5.85 -16.59
CA PHE A 76 2.11 -6.62 -16.20
C PHE A 76 2.25 -7.82 -17.12
N THR A 77 3.47 -8.15 -17.52
CA THR A 77 3.75 -9.28 -18.39
C THR A 77 4.64 -10.31 -17.73
N ALA A 78 4.38 -11.58 -18.02
CA ALA A 78 5.23 -12.71 -17.67
C ALA A 78 5.21 -13.69 -18.85
N ILE A 79 5.90 -13.32 -19.95
CA ILE A 79 5.79 -13.97 -21.25
C ILE A 79 7.02 -14.80 -21.57
N GLY A 80 8.23 -14.26 -21.34
CA GLY A 80 9.46 -14.81 -21.89
C GLY A 80 10.57 -15.10 -20.88
N HIS A 81 11.66 -15.70 -21.38
CA HIS A 81 12.88 -15.98 -20.65
C HIS A 81 13.93 -14.87 -20.83
N ASP A 82 15.06 -15.00 -20.08
CA ASP A 82 16.15 -14.01 -19.94
C ASP A 82 16.73 -13.40 -21.24
N LYS A 83 16.48 -14.01 -22.39
CA LYS A 83 17.11 -13.62 -23.65
C LYS A 83 16.19 -12.93 -24.63
N ASP A 84 14.88 -13.00 -24.43
CA ASP A 84 13.89 -12.53 -25.39
C ASP A 84 13.09 -11.40 -24.76
N HIS A 85 13.33 -10.17 -25.23
CA HIS A 85 12.54 -8.99 -24.91
C HIS A 85 11.55 -8.74 -26.04
N HIS A 86 10.27 -8.95 -25.77
CA HIS A 86 9.21 -8.69 -26.73
C HIS A 86 8.71 -7.24 -26.63
N VAL A 87 8.16 -6.72 -27.73
CA VAL A 87 7.60 -5.37 -27.74
C VAL A 87 6.49 -5.23 -26.68
N ALA A 88 5.70 -6.28 -26.45
CA ALA A 88 4.69 -6.32 -25.37
C ALA A 88 5.31 -6.09 -23.99
N ASP A 89 6.48 -6.65 -23.71
CA ASP A 89 7.20 -6.46 -22.44
C ASP A 89 7.75 -5.03 -22.29
N MET A 90 8.19 -4.45 -23.39
CA MET A 90 8.76 -3.09 -23.41
C MET A 90 7.73 -2.00 -23.15
N VAL A 91 6.47 -2.23 -23.55
CA VAL A 91 5.36 -1.28 -23.37
C VAL A 91 4.52 -1.55 -22.10
N ALA A 92 4.71 -2.70 -21.48
CA ALA A 92 4.07 -3.03 -20.19
C ALA A 92 4.59 -2.14 -19.07
N ASN A 93 3.80 -1.98 -18.02
CA ASN A 93 4.22 -1.27 -16.80
C ASN A 93 5.41 -1.96 -16.12
N THR A 94 5.36 -3.29 -16.06
CA THR A 94 6.43 -4.12 -15.51
C THR A 94 6.41 -5.47 -16.22
N SER A 95 7.59 -5.95 -16.60
CA SER A 95 7.80 -7.28 -17.16
C SER A 95 8.63 -8.13 -16.22
N VAL A 96 8.24 -9.37 -16.03
CA VAL A 96 8.97 -10.38 -15.24
C VAL A 96 9.10 -11.67 -16.05
N LYS A 97 10.03 -12.53 -15.64
CA LYS A 97 10.40 -13.72 -16.39
C LYS A 97 9.37 -14.86 -16.34
N THR A 98 8.67 -14.97 -15.22
CA THR A 98 7.76 -16.09 -14.98
C THR A 98 6.49 -15.66 -14.27
N PRO A 99 5.38 -16.38 -14.46
CA PRO A 99 4.15 -16.15 -13.70
C PRO A 99 4.35 -16.21 -12.17
N THR A 100 5.27 -17.05 -11.70
CA THR A 100 5.62 -17.14 -10.27
C THR A 100 6.29 -15.86 -9.80
N ALA A 101 7.30 -15.34 -10.54
CA ALA A 101 7.94 -14.08 -10.22
C ALA A 101 6.96 -12.89 -10.23
N LEU A 102 5.91 -12.96 -11.07
CA LEU A 102 4.86 -11.95 -11.06
C LEU A 102 3.99 -12.03 -9.81
N ALA A 103 3.67 -13.23 -9.34
CA ALA A 103 2.96 -13.43 -8.08
C ALA A 103 3.78 -12.91 -6.88
N ASP A 104 5.07 -13.23 -6.84
CA ASP A 104 6.00 -12.77 -5.81
C ASP A 104 6.10 -11.24 -5.80
N LEU A 105 6.18 -10.60 -6.97
CA LEU A 105 6.20 -9.14 -7.10
C LEU A 105 4.98 -8.49 -6.41
N PHE A 106 3.78 -9.03 -6.64
CA PHE A 106 2.57 -8.52 -6.00
C PHE A 106 2.58 -8.75 -4.50
N LEU A 107 2.99 -9.94 -4.05
CA LEU A 107 3.11 -10.24 -2.62
C LEU A 107 4.09 -9.30 -1.92
N ASP A 108 5.27 -9.10 -2.49
CA ASP A 108 6.29 -8.20 -1.95
C ASP A 108 5.79 -6.76 -1.82
N CYS A 109 5.06 -6.26 -2.83
CA CYS A 109 4.44 -4.94 -2.77
C CYS A 109 3.43 -4.83 -1.61
N TYR A 110 2.57 -5.83 -1.42
CA TYR A 110 1.57 -5.84 -0.34
C TYR A 110 2.23 -5.97 1.03
N ILE A 111 3.22 -6.84 1.18
CA ILE A 111 3.99 -7.01 2.41
C ILE A 111 4.70 -5.71 2.79
N ALA A 112 5.31 -5.03 1.82
CA ALA A 112 5.98 -3.76 2.07
C ALA A 112 5.02 -2.66 2.56
N GLU A 113 3.82 -2.57 1.96
CA GLU A 113 2.82 -1.60 2.40
C GLU A 113 2.22 -1.96 3.78
N ASP A 114 2.00 -3.23 4.08
CA ASP A 114 1.55 -3.68 5.40
C ASP A 114 2.57 -3.34 6.50
N GLN A 115 3.85 -3.60 6.26
CA GLN A 115 4.94 -3.21 7.16
C GLN A 115 5.00 -1.69 7.35
N ARG A 116 4.76 -0.92 6.28
CA ARG A 116 4.71 0.54 6.34
C ARG A 116 3.55 1.02 7.21
N LEU A 117 2.37 0.42 7.07
CA LEU A 117 1.21 0.72 7.91
C LEU A 117 1.51 0.41 9.39
N GLY A 118 2.04 -0.76 9.72
CA GLY A 118 2.43 -1.11 11.09
C GLY A 118 3.45 -0.14 11.70
N THR A 119 4.40 0.35 10.89
CA THR A 119 5.35 1.39 11.32
C THR A 119 4.64 2.71 11.61
N LEU A 120 3.68 3.12 10.78
CA LEU A 120 2.90 4.35 10.98
C LEU A 120 2.03 4.26 12.23
N GLU A 121 1.36 3.12 12.46
CA GLU A 121 0.59 2.86 13.68
C GLU A 121 1.46 2.97 14.93
N SER A 122 2.63 2.32 14.93
CA SER A 122 3.58 2.37 16.05
C SER A 122 4.03 3.80 16.36
N ARG A 123 4.34 4.58 15.32
CA ARG A 123 4.73 6.01 15.46
C ARG A 123 3.57 6.85 15.99
N LEU A 124 2.35 6.60 15.54
CA LEU A 124 1.15 7.29 16.01
C LEU A 124 0.94 7.02 17.50
N MET A 125 0.97 5.75 17.92
CA MET A 125 0.80 5.35 19.32
C MET A 125 1.88 5.95 20.22
N LEU A 126 3.14 5.93 19.79
CA LEU A 126 4.23 6.56 20.54
C LEU A 126 4.01 8.06 20.69
N SER A 127 3.64 8.75 19.62
CA SER A 127 3.36 10.18 19.64
C SER A 127 2.19 10.52 20.58
N PHE A 128 1.13 9.73 20.53
CA PHE A 128 -0.03 9.89 21.40
C PHE A 128 0.33 9.70 22.87
N ASN A 129 1.04 8.62 23.21
CA ASN A 129 1.47 8.33 24.59
C ASN A 129 2.39 9.42 25.12
N ASN A 130 3.35 9.90 24.32
CA ASN A 130 4.23 11.00 24.71
C ASN A 130 3.46 12.29 25.00
N ARG A 131 2.46 12.59 24.19
CA ARG A 131 1.61 13.77 24.37
C ARG A 131 0.72 13.65 25.61
N LEU A 132 0.19 12.46 25.88
CA LEU A 132 -0.60 12.17 27.07
C LEU A 132 0.26 12.35 28.34
N SER A 133 1.43 11.73 28.41
CA SER A 133 2.36 11.87 29.54
C SER A 133 2.82 13.31 29.78
N ALA A 134 3.04 14.07 28.70
CA ALA A 134 3.36 15.49 28.81
C ALA A 134 2.19 16.31 29.41
N MET A 135 0.95 15.98 29.01
CA MET A 135 -0.23 16.64 29.58
C MET A 135 -0.44 16.27 31.06
N GLU A 136 -0.30 15.00 31.43
CA GLU A 136 -0.38 14.54 32.83
C GLU A 136 0.67 15.23 33.70
N SER A 137 1.91 15.31 33.24
CA SER A 137 3.00 16.03 33.90
C SER A 137 2.66 17.50 34.09
N ARG A 138 2.09 18.15 33.08
CA ARG A 138 1.66 19.54 33.14
C ARG A 138 0.52 19.76 34.16
N ILE A 139 -0.44 18.86 34.21
CA ILE A 139 -1.53 18.89 35.21
C ILE A 139 -0.92 18.80 36.63
N GLY A 140 -0.06 17.81 36.88
CA GLY A 140 0.59 17.64 38.18
C GLY A 140 1.40 18.88 38.65
N LEU A 141 2.10 19.54 37.71
CA LEU A 141 2.80 20.80 38.01
C LEU A 141 1.84 21.94 38.36
N LEU A 142 0.68 22.04 37.67
CA LEU A 142 -0.32 23.04 37.97
C LEU A 142 -0.99 22.79 39.31
N GLU A 143 -1.35 21.55 39.63
CA GLU A 143 -1.90 21.15 40.92
C GLU A 143 -0.95 21.50 42.07
N ALA A 144 0.34 21.14 41.94
CA ALA A 144 1.35 21.49 42.92
C ALA A 144 1.53 23.02 43.09
N ARG A 145 1.39 23.80 42.00
CA ARG A 145 1.47 25.26 42.05
C ARG A 145 0.25 25.85 42.74
N VAL A 146 -0.95 25.39 42.42
CA VAL A 146 -2.21 25.83 43.07
C VAL A 146 -2.16 25.51 44.56
N GLY A 147 -1.77 24.27 44.94
CA GLY A 147 -1.65 23.85 46.32
C GLY A 147 -0.68 24.72 47.12
N ARG A 148 0.53 25.04 46.58
CA ARG A 148 1.47 25.96 47.21
C ARG A 148 0.93 27.37 47.40
N GLN A 149 0.27 27.92 46.36
CA GLN A 149 -0.30 29.26 46.44
C GLN A 149 -1.46 29.34 47.44
N ALA A 150 -2.34 28.34 47.48
CA ALA A 150 -3.41 28.27 48.47
C ALA A 150 -2.86 28.16 49.90
N GLY A 151 -1.87 27.28 50.12
CA GLY A 151 -1.21 27.13 51.41
C GLY A 151 -0.52 28.41 51.90
N ASN A 152 0.13 29.16 51.02
CA ASN A 152 0.73 30.45 51.37
C ASN A 152 -0.36 31.48 51.74
N ARG A 153 -1.43 31.60 50.99
CA ARG A 153 -2.52 32.52 51.30
C ARG A 153 -3.19 32.21 52.63
N VAL A 154 -3.36 30.94 52.97
CA VAL A 154 -3.92 30.53 54.28
C VAL A 154 -2.95 30.91 55.41
N ARG A 155 -1.65 30.66 55.26
CA ARG A 155 -0.63 31.07 56.25
C ARG A 155 -0.57 32.59 56.44
N ASP A 156 -0.59 33.34 55.36
CA ASP A 156 -0.59 34.82 55.43
C ASP A 156 -1.85 35.35 56.11
N ALA A 157 -3.03 34.72 55.88
CA ALA A 157 -4.26 35.09 56.56
C ALA A 157 -4.21 34.78 58.03
N LEU A 158 -3.72 33.58 58.43
CA LEU A 158 -3.53 33.22 59.84
C LEU A 158 -2.55 34.17 60.56
N HIS A 159 -1.42 34.47 59.95
CA HIS A 159 -0.45 35.40 60.52
C HIS A 159 -1.03 36.82 60.71
N ARG A 160 -1.91 37.26 59.80
CA ARG A 160 -2.63 38.52 59.97
C ARG A 160 -3.61 38.48 61.17
N ILE A 161 -4.26 37.34 61.41
CA ILE A 161 -5.18 37.19 62.55
C ILE A 161 -4.35 37.24 63.83
N ASP A 162 -3.24 36.48 63.93
CA ASP A 162 -2.37 36.45 65.10
C ASP A 162 -1.80 37.85 65.46
N LEU A 163 -1.45 38.64 64.46
CA LEU A 163 -1.00 40.04 64.67
C LEU A 163 -2.10 40.93 65.20
N LEU A 164 -3.33 40.74 64.78
CA LEU A 164 -4.48 41.52 65.28
C LEU A 164 -4.85 41.13 66.71
N GLU A 165 -4.78 39.84 67.05
CA GLU A 165 -5.02 39.34 68.43
C GLU A 165 -3.96 39.82 69.39
N SER A 166 -2.69 39.96 68.95
CA SER A 166 -1.59 40.45 69.82
C SER A 166 -1.56 41.96 70.00
N ALA A 167 -2.40 42.72 69.30
CA ALA A 167 -2.49 44.18 69.32
C ALA A 167 -3.64 44.71 70.22
N VAL A 168 -4.42 43.77 70.81
CA VAL A 168 -5.52 44.05 71.78
C VAL A 168 -5.01 43.69 73.18
#